data_483fc96f30a5887f381275ea079c6cba
#
_entry.id   483fc96f30a5887f381275ea079c6cba
#
_cell.length_a   1.000
_cell.length_b   1.000
_cell.length_c   1.000
_cell.angle_alpha   90.00
_cell.angle_beta   90.00
_cell.angle_gamma   90.00
#
_symmetry.space_group_name_H-M   'P 1'
#
loop_
_entity.id
_entity.type
_entity.pdbx_description
1 polymer ?
#
loop_
_entity_poly.entity_id
_entity_poly.type
_entity_poly.pdbx_seq_one_letter_code
_entity_poly.pdbx_strand_id
1 'polypeptide(L)'
;MKFNRLEIDDDNPKIKYISVKKYFNEIGRINDEYVKKSFEFAYSMTFGSKGQHRSYRSGGGHRRKNGEIFANTFQGKLCEFAVYQILNETHDINEPDLEVYELGKWDNYDFKIDDLITSIKSTKYFGQLLLLETKDWTLNAEYIPNNNEHYDITIMVRLEDEIEQTMKRNRLYYSQMCDKTKLWEKFENNEWAFDIPGFITNDDLKYLIKNKYIINRGDLLNGKTKMDANNYYCHIENMHNILNINITNK
;
A
#
# COMPACT_ATOMS: atom_id res chain seq x y z
N MET A 1 14.79 4.86 18.51
CA MET A 1 15.31 4.75 17.11
C MET A 1 15.42 6.14 16.50
N LYS A 2 16.40 6.47 15.68
CA LYS A 2 16.49 7.76 15.01
C LYS A 2 16.08 7.55 13.55
N PHE A 3 14.92 8.09 13.18
CA PHE A 3 14.43 8.01 11.80
C PHE A 3 15.20 8.98 10.90
N ASN A 4 15.52 8.56 9.68
CA ASN A 4 16.13 9.40 8.67
C ASN A 4 15.14 10.45 8.17
N ARG A 5 15.64 11.66 7.93
CA ARG A 5 14.86 12.72 7.27
C ARG A 5 15.20 12.79 5.80
N LEU A 6 14.23 13.26 5.01
CA LEU A 6 14.51 13.68 3.64
C LEU A 6 15.49 14.84 3.66
N GLU A 7 16.48 14.81 2.78
CA GLU A 7 17.37 15.95 2.55
C GLU A 7 16.62 17.03 1.78
N ILE A 8 16.84 18.26 2.15
CA ILE A 8 16.21 19.43 1.53
C ILE A 8 17.24 20.04 0.59
N ASP A 9 16.83 20.35 -0.63
CA ASP A 9 17.65 21.05 -1.59
C ASP A 9 17.93 22.49 -1.09
N ASP A 10 19.20 22.90 -1.13
CA ASP A 10 19.60 24.19 -0.59
C ASP A 10 19.04 25.38 -1.38
N ASP A 11 18.90 25.23 -2.70
CA ASP A 11 18.41 26.29 -3.60
C ASP A 11 16.86 26.30 -3.69
N ASN A 12 16.23 25.14 -3.50
CA ASN A 12 14.78 25.00 -3.59
C ASN A 12 14.21 24.08 -2.50
N PRO A 13 13.74 24.64 -1.38
CA PRO A 13 13.26 23.84 -0.25
C PRO A 13 12.03 22.98 -0.54
N LYS A 14 11.38 23.11 -1.72
CA LYS A 14 10.34 22.22 -2.18
C LYS A 14 10.88 20.92 -2.76
N ILE A 15 12.16 20.84 -3.09
CA ILE A 15 12.79 19.60 -3.57
C ILE A 15 13.30 18.82 -2.37
N LYS A 16 12.92 17.56 -2.30
CA LYS A 16 13.29 16.63 -1.22
C LYS A 16 13.98 15.42 -1.83
N TYR A 17 15.09 15.01 -1.24
CA TYR A 17 15.86 13.87 -1.69
C TYR A 17 15.83 12.73 -0.68
N ILE A 18 15.80 11.51 -1.21
CA ILE A 18 16.02 10.29 -0.46
C ILE A 18 17.50 10.02 -0.42
N SER A 19 18.13 10.16 0.75
CA SER A 19 19.58 9.98 0.94
C SER A 19 19.98 8.51 0.98
N VAL A 20 19.13 7.64 1.52
CA VAL A 20 19.42 6.23 1.68
C VAL A 20 18.41 5.40 0.88
N LYS A 21 18.91 4.44 0.10
CA LYS A 21 18.07 3.56 -0.73
C LYS A 21 18.29 2.11 -0.34
N LYS A 22 17.18 1.39 -0.18
CA LYS A 22 17.15 -0.07 -0.05
C LYS A 22 16.69 -0.67 -1.36
N TYR A 23 17.59 -1.40 -2.04
CA TYR A 23 17.25 -2.06 -3.30
C TYR A 23 16.15 -3.09 -3.09
N PHE A 24 15.38 -3.36 -4.15
CA PHE A 24 14.43 -4.45 -4.17
C PHE A 24 15.19 -5.77 -4.00
N ASN A 25 14.73 -6.61 -3.09
CA ASN A 25 15.31 -7.89 -2.79
C ASN A 25 14.19 -8.92 -2.78
N GLU A 26 13.96 -9.57 -3.92
CA GLU A 26 12.94 -10.61 -4.05
C GLU A 26 13.05 -11.62 -2.92
N ILE A 27 11.98 -11.77 -2.14
CA ILE A 27 11.85 -12.75 -1.07
C ILE A 27 10.88 -13.87 -1.42
N GLY A 28 10.12 -13.70 -2.50
CA GLY A 28 9.20 -14.69 -3.03
C GLY A 28 8.41 -14.21 -4.22
N ARG A 29 7.62 -15.12 -4.77
CA ARG A 29 6.64 -14.89 -5.82
C ARG A 29 5.28 -15.29 -5.30
N ILE A 30 4.26 -14.53 -5.65
CA ILE A 30 2.89 -14.80 -5.22
C ILE A 30 2.39 -16.04 -5.98
N ASN A 31 1.83 -17.01 -5.27
CA ASN A 31 1.28 -18.23 -5.84
C ASN A 31 0.18 -17.91 -6.86
N ASP A 32 0.14 -18.61 -7.97
CA ASP A 32 -0.82 -18.40 -9.06
C ASP A 32 -2.27 -18.42 -8.59
N GLU A 33 -2.60 -19.27 -7.62
CA GLU A 33 -3.91 -19.31 -6.99
C GLU A 33 -4.27 -17.98 -6.34
N TYR A 34 -3.33 -17.38 -5.59
CA TYR A 34 -3.53 -16.09 -4.92
C TYR A 34 -3.59 -14.93 -5.91
N VAL A 35 -2.79 -15.01 -6.97
CA VAL A 35 -2.88 -14.05 -8.08
C VAL A 35 -4.26 -14.09 -8.71
N LYS A 36 -4.77 -15.28 -9.00
CA LYS A 36 -6.10 -15.45 -9.57
C LYS A 36 -7.20 -14.97 -8.63
N LYS A 37 -7.15 -15.32 -7.35
CA LYS A 37 -8.08 -14.83 -6.32
C LYS A 37 -8.09 -13.30 -6.25
N SER A 38 -6.91 -12.68 -6.22
CA SER A 38 -6.75 -11.22 -6.19
C SER A 38 -7.34 -10.54 -7.43
N PHE A 39 -7.09 -11.12 -8.60
CA PHE A 39 -7.65 -10.63 -9.88
C PHE A 39 -9.17 -10.73 -9.90
N GLU A 40 -9.73 -11.88 -9.54
CA GLU A 40 -11.17 -12.13 -9.49
C GLU A 40 -11.88 -11.16 -8.56
N PHE A 41 -11.31 -10.96 -7.39
CA PHE A 41 -11.80 -9.98 -6.42
C PHE A 41 -11.77 -8.56 -7.01
N ALA A 42 -10.61 -8.10 -7.50
CA ALA A 42 -10.46 -6.77 -8.05
C ALA A 42 -11.38 -6.52 -9.24
N TYR A 43 -11.55 -7.52 -10.12
CA TYR A 43 -12.47 -7.44 -11.25
C TYR A 43 -13.92 -7.33 -10.78
N SER A 44 -14.34 -8.19 -9.86
CA SER A 44 -15.71 -8.19 -9.33
C SER A 44 -16.06 -6.88 -8.65
N MET A 45 -15.10 -6.33 -7.91
CA MET A 45 -15.22 -5.06 -7.23
C MET A 45 -15.35 -3.86 -8.18
N THR A 46 -14.77 -3.91 -9.40
CA THR A 46 -14.66 -2.73 -10.28
C THR A 46 -15.50 -2.79 -11.54
N PHE A 47 -15.43 -3.89 -12.26
CA PHE A 47 -16.12 -4.09 -13.53
C PHE A 47 -17.34 -5.01 -13.39
N GLY A 48 -17.44 -5.75 -12.26
CA GLY A 48 -18.59 -6.56 -11.92
C GLY A 48 -19.77 -5.72 -11.42
N SER A 49 -20.97 -6.31 -11.43
CA SER A 49 -22.21 -5.64 -11.00
C SER A 49 -22.35 -5.54 -9.45
N LYS A 50 -21.42 -6.09 -8.69
CA LYS A 50 -21.54 -6.28 -7.23
C LYS A 50 -20.72 -5.30 -6.39
N GLY A 51 -19.75 -4.58 -6.97
CA GLY A 51 -18.84 -3.73 -6.20
C GLY A 51 -19.28 -2.28 -6.15
N GLN A 52 -19.28 -1.68 -4.97
CA GLN A 52 -19.41 -0.24 -4.81
C GLN A 52 -18.08 0.32 -4.27
N HIS A 53 -17.40 1.14 -5.07
CA HIS A 53 -16.14 1.79 -4.70
C HIS A 53 -16.30 3.25 -4.34
N ARG A 54 -15.44 3.73 -3.45
CA ARG A 54 -15.25 5.18 -3.30
C ARG A 54 -14.77 5.74 -4.64
N SER A 55 -15.58 6.61 -5.25
CA SER A 55 -15.24 7.26 -6.52
C SER A 55 -14.05 8.22 -6.42
N TYR A 56 -13.61 8.58 -5.20
CA TYR A 56 -12.50 9.49 -4.94
C TYR A 56 -11.45 8.81 -4.06
N ARG A 57 -10.16 9.05 -4.33
CA ARG A 57 -9.10 8.77 -3.35
C ARG A 57 -9.35 9.60 -2.10
N SER A 58 -8.99 9.05 -0.94
CA SER A 58 -8.87 9.86 0.26
C SER A 58 -7.89 11.00 -0.09
N GLY A 59 -8.39 12.25 -0.23
CA GLY A 59 -7.59 13.43 -0.51
C GLY A 59 -7.52 13.96 -1.94
N GLY A 60 -7.94 13.22 -2.93
CA GLY A 60 -7.90 13.68 -4.32
C GLY A 60 -9.22 14.26 -4.81
N GLY A 61 -9.18 15.44 -5.45
CA GLY A 61 -10.33 15.97 -6.23
C GLY A 61 -10.58 15.21 -7.53
N HIS A 62 -9.81 14.16 -7.84
CA HIS A 62 -9.90 13.39 -9.06
C HIS A 62 -10.83 12.17 -8.86
N ARG A 63 -11.90 12.11 -9.67
CA ARG A 63 -12.78 10.95 -9.72
C ARG A 63 -12.09 9.80 -10.46
N ARG A 64 -11.78 8.73 -9.75
CA ARG A 64 -11.14 7.54 -10.31
C ARG A 64 -12.06 6.84 -11.31
N LYS A 65 -11.46 6.26 -12.35
CA LYS A 65 -12.11 5.37 -13.30
C LYS A 65 -11.96 3.92 -12.85
N ASN A 66 -12.83 3.04 -13.35
CA ASN A 66 -12.83 1.63 -12.93
C ASN A 66 -11.47 0.96 -13.17
N GLY A 67 -10.78 1.24 -14.28
CA GLY A 67 -9.46 0.68 -14.52
C GLY A 67 -8.39 1.13 -13.51
N GLU A 68 -8.45 2.39 -13.04
CA GLU A 68 -7.58 2.86 -11.96
C GLU A 68 -7.92 2.17 -10.62
N ILE A 69 -9.22 2.03 -10.33
CA ILE A 69 -9.66 1.34 -9.12
C ILE A 69 -9.24 -0.12 -9.16
N PHE A 70 -9.41 -0.79 -10.31
CA PHE A 70 -8.94 -2.16 -10.53
C PHE A 70 -7.44 -2.29 -10.23
N ALA A 71 -6.60 -1.44 -10.83
CA ALA A 71 -5.14 -1.51 -10.63
C ALA A 71 -4.76 -1.39 -9.15
N ASN A 72 -5.39 -0.44 -8.44
CA ASN A 72 -5.12 -0.24 -7.02
C ASN A 72 -5.62 -1.39 -6.14
N THR A 73 -6.82 -1.92 -6.43
CA THR A 73 -7.43 -3.03 -5.68
C THR A 73 -6.66 -4.32 -5.91
N PHE A 74 -6.28 -4.59 -7.16
CA PHE A 74 -5.50 -5.77 -7.51
C PHE A 74 -4.13 -5.74 -6.84
N GLN A 75 -3.41 -4.61 -6.92
CA GLN A 75 -2.13 -4.43 -6.25
C GLN A 75 -2.25 -4.59 -4.73
N GLY A 76 -3.26 -3.99 -4.10
CA GLY A 76 -3.48 -4.10 -2.67
C GLY A 76 -3.69 -5.55 -2.24
N LYS A 77 -4.59 -6.27 -2.94
CA LYS A 77 -4.92 -7.66 -2.60
C LYS A 77 -3.75 -8.63 -2.85
N LEU A 78 -2.97 -8.42 -3.92
CA LEU A 78 -1.72 -9.16 -4.13
C LEU A 78 -0.74 -8.97 -2.95
N CYS A 79 -0.60 -7.75 -2.43
CA CYS A 79 0.28 -7.49 -1.30
C CYS A 79 -0.22 -8.10 0.01
N GLU A 80 -1.54 -8.17 0.21
CA GLU A 80 -2.11 -8.90 1.33
C GLU A 80 -1.77 -10.40 1.23
N PHE A 81 -1.96 -11.03 0.06
CA PHE A 81 -1.57 -12.41 -0.14
C PHE A 81 -0.06 -12.66 -0.03
N ALA A 82 0.78 -11.71 -0.44
CA ALA A 82 2.23 -11.80 -0.24
C ALA A 82 2.60 -11.88 1.25
N VAL A 83 1.97 -11.05 2.09
CA VAL A 83 2.18 -11.10 3.55
C VAL A 83 1.64 -12.41 4.14
N TYR A 84 0.43 -12.80 3.76
CA TYR A 84 -0.16 -14.06 4.18
C TYR A 84 0.76 -15.26 3.84
N GLN A 85 1.24 -15.33 2.60
CA GLN A 85 2.12 -16.41 2.13
C GLN A 85 3.42 -16.55 2.94
N ILE A 86 3.96 -15.43 3.45
CA ILE A 86 5.20 -15.44 4.24
C ILE A 86 4.96 -15.79 5.70
N LEU A 87 3.79 -15.40 6.26
CA LEU A 87 3.58 -15.46 7.70
C LEU A 87 2.68 -16.62 8.16
N ASN A 88 1.88 -17.21 7.27
CA ASN A 88 0.86 -18.22 7.63
C ASN A 88 1.41 -19.51 8.23
N GLU A 89 2.70 -19.82 8.06
CA GLU A 89 3.32 -21.00 8.66
C GLU A 89 3.83 -20.73 10.09
N THR A 90 3.99 -19.46 10.47
CA THR A 90 4.66 -19.07 11.72
C THR A 90 3.80 -18.21 12.64
N HIS A 91 2.69 -17.68 12.13
CA HIS A 91 1.76 -16.79 12.84
C HIS A 91 0.31 -17.22 12.64
N ASP A 92 -0.54 -16.91 13.62
CA ASP A 92 -1.99 -17.04 13.46
C ASP A 92 -2.50 -15.86 12.61
N ILE A 93 -2.80 -16.15 11.35
CA ILE A 93 -3.27 -15.17 10.36
C ILE A 93 -4.29 -15.82 9.42
N ASN A 94 -5.40 -15.17 9.21
CA ASN A 94 -6.40 -15.63 8.25
C ASN A 94 -6.02 -15.27 6.82
N GLU A 95 -6.51 -16.03 5.85
CA GLU A 95 -6.42 -15.68 4.44
C GLU A 95 -7.10 -14.31 4.20
N PRO A 96 -6.57 -13.49 3.27
CA PRO A 96 -7.18 -12.20 2.92
C PRO A 96 -8.66 -12.31 2.60
N ASP A 97 -9.47 -11.41 3.17
CA ASP A 97 -10.89 -11.37 2.90
C ASP A 97 -11.16 -10.99 1.43
N LEU A 98 -11.99 -11.79 0.78
CA LEU A 98 -12.42 -11.64 -0.61
C LEU A 98 -13.91 -11.31 -0.73
N GLU A 99 -14.59 -11.06 0.40
CA GLU A 99 -15.99 -10.67 0.36
C GLU A 99 -16.15 -9.26 -0.23
N VAL A 100 -17.20 -9.11 -1.02
CA VAL A 100 -17.53 -7.84 -1.66
C VAL A 100 -18.60 -7.16 -0.82
N TYR A 101 -18.20 -6.19 -0.03
CA TYR A 101 -19.11 -5.44 0.84
C TYR A 101 -19.78 -4.26 0.13
N GLU A 102 -20.95 -3.85 0.65
CA GLU A 102 -21.61 -2.60 0.24
C GLU A 102 -20.80 -1.37 0.70
N LEU A 103 -20.96 -0.25 0.00
CA LEU A 103 -20.34 1.03 0.36
C LEU A 103 -20.59 1.39 1.83
N GLY A 104 -19.49 1.51 2.59
CA GLY A 104 -19.55 1.92 4.00
C GLY A 104 -19.48 0.79 5.02
N LYS A 105 -19.49 -0.47 4.56
CA LYS A 105 -19.13 -1.63 5.38
C LYS A 105 -17.74 -2.08 4.95
N TRP A 106 -16.71 -1.60 5.61
CA TRP A 106 -15.33 -1.99 5.36
C TRP A 106 -14.81 -2.76 6.56
N ASP A 107 -13.95 -3.74 6.32
CA ASP A 107 -13.16 -4.28 7.40
C ASP A 107 -12.31 -3.16 8.00
N ASN A 108 -12.26 -3.15 9.32
CA ASN A 108 -11.52 -2.12 10.05
C ASN A 108 -9.99 -2.27 9.89
N TYR A 109 -9.51 -3.43 9.40
CA TYR A 109 -8.09 -3.74 9.21
C TYR A 109 -7.89 -4.72 8.05
N ASP A 110 -6.69 -4.75 7.49
CA ASP A 110 -6.34 -5.68 6.40
C ASP A 110 -6.12 -7.09 6.95
N PHE A 111 -5.46 -7.21 8.13
CA PHE A 111 -5.20 -8.46 8.84
C PHE A 111 -5.24 -8.31 10.35
N LYS A 112 -5.44 -9.47 10.99
CA LYS A 112 -5.04 -9.70 12.37
C LYS A 112 -3.93 -10.75 12.34
N ILE A 113 -2.71 -10.38 12.71
CA ILE A 113 -1.54 -11.27 12.80
C ILE A 113 -1.32 -11.55 14.28
N ASP A 114 -1.56 -12.81 14.71
CA ASP A 114 -1.73 -13.13 16.11
C ASP A 114 -2.82 -12.23 16.71
N ASP A 115 -2.46 -11.33 17.61
CA ASP A 115 -3.40 -10.33 18.16
C ASP A 115 -3.19 -8.91 17.61
N LEU A 116 -2.25 -8.71 16.69
CA LEU A 116 -1.90 -7.39 16.16
C LEU A 116 -2.83 -6.96 15.04
N ILE A 117 -3.50 -5.83 15.20
CA ILE A 117 -4.28 -5.18 14.15
C ILE A 117 -3.33 -4.58 13.14
N THR A 118 -3.37 -5.08 11.91
CA THR A 118 -2.35 -4.83 10.90
C THR A 118 -2.94 -4.12 9.68
N SER A 119 -2.23 -3.11 9.19
CA SER A 119 -2.48 -2.49 7.88
C SER A 119 -1.37 -2.81 6.89
N ILE A 120 -1.75 -3.11 5.65
CA ILE A 120 -0.82 -3.35 4.55
C ILE A 120 -0.78 -2.13 3.63
N LYS A 121 0.42 -1.70 3.27
CA LYS A 121 0.63 -0.64 2.28
C LYS A 121 1.49 -1.15 1.15
N SER A 122 1.00 -0.98 -0.06
CA SER A 122 1.65 -1.45 -1.27
C SER A 122 2.35 -0.31 -2.01
N THR A 123 3.49 -0.62 -2.63
CA THR A 123 4.18 0.30 -3.53
C THR A 123 4.91 -0.46 -4.64
N LYS A 124 5.47 0.28 -5.61
CA LYS A 124 6.29 -0.28 -6.68
C LYS A 124 7.66 -0.71 -6.14
N TYR A 125 8.35 -1.61 -6.84
CA TYR A 125 9.66 -2.15 -6.45
C TYR A 125 10.72 -1.09 -6.10
N PHE A 126 10.66 0.09 -6.73
CA PHE A 126 11.59 1.20 -6.47
C PHE A 126 11.13 2.14 -5.34
N GLY A 127 9.97 1.91 -4.72
CA GLY A 127 9.47 2.71 -3.61
C GLY A 127 10.43 2.69 -2.42
N GLN A 128 10.73 3.86 -1.86
CA GLN A 128 11.69 4.04 -0.78
C GLN A 128 11.07 4.65 0.48
N LEU A 129 9.80 5.05 0.39
CA LEU A 129 9.08 5.67 1.49
C LEU A 129 7.73 5.00 1.68
N LEU A 130 7.39 4.70 2.93
CA LEU A 130 6.01 4.58 3.35
C LEU A 130 5.42 5.99 3.41
N LEU A 131 4.31 6.21 2.72
CA LEU A 131 3.60 7.49 2.67
C LEU A 131 2.19 7.31 3.22
N LEU A 132 1.83 8.14 4.20
CA LEU A 132 0.53 8.12 4.86
C LEU A 132 -0.08 9.53 4.82
N GLU A 133 -1.21 9.71 4.13
CA GLU A 133 -1.83 11.03 4.01
C GLU A 133 -2.18 11.64 5.38
N THR A 134 -1.64 12.83 5.66
CA THR A 134 -1.73 13.43 7.01
C THR A 134 -3.15 13.65 7.50
N LYS A 135 -4.11 13.88 6.59
CA LYS A 135 -5.52 14.09 6.93
C LYS A 135 -6.25 12.83 7.40
N ASP A 136 -5.69 11.65 7.12
CA ASP A 136 -6.31 10.36 7.46
C ASP A 136 -5.88 9.89 8.87
N TRP A 137 -5.06 10.66 9.59
CA TRP A 137 -4.52 10.28 10.88
C TRP A 137 -4.70 11.36 11.93
N THR A 138 -5.12 10.93 13.12
CA THR A 138 -5.12 11.82 14.32
C THR A 138 -3.70 12.03 14.81
N LEU A 139 -3.52 12.97 15.75
CA LEU A 139 -2.23 13.17 16.43
C LEU A 139 -1.81 11.96 17.29
N ASN A 140 -2.74 11.09 17.61
CA ASN A 140 -2.51 9.84 18.36
C ASN A 140 -2.26 8.63 17.44
N ALA A 141 -2.06 8.84 16.15
CA ALA A 141 -1.89 7.79 15.13
C ALA A 141 -3.10 6.84 15.01
N GLU A 142 -4.31 7.38 15.14
CA GLU A 142 -5.56 6.67 14.87
C GLU A 142 -6.01 6.97 13.44
N TYR A 143 -6.54 5.96 12.75
CA TYR A 143 -6.95 6.08 11.35
C TYR A 143 -8.39 6.58 11.22
N ILE A 144 -8.55 7.84 10.88
CA ILE A 144 -9.84 8.55 10.82
C ILE A 144 -10.87 7.88 9.90
N PRO A 145 -10.53 7.39 8.68
CA PRO A 145 -11.52 6.79 7.80
C PRO A 145 -12.19 5.52 8.35
N ASN A 146 -11.57 4.85 9.32
CA ASN A 146 -12.09 3.67 10.01
C ASN A 146 -12.48 3.99 11.46
N ASN A 147 -13.24 5.05 11.67
CA ASN A 147 -13.77 5.43 13.00
C ASN A 147 -12.69 5.64 14.08
N ASN A 148 -11.53 6.16 13.72
CA ASN A 148 -10.37 6.37 14.60
C ASN A 148 -9.79 5.05 15.16
N GLU A 149 -9.88 3.97 14.41
CA GLU A 149 -9.21 2.74 14.79
C GLU A 149 -7.68 2.91 14.72
N HIS A 150 -6.95 2.23 15.59
CA HIS A 150 -5.50 2.21 15.48
C HIS A 150 -5.04 0.90 14.85
N TYR A 151 -3.92 0.96 14.15
CA TYR A 151 -3.18 -0.21 13.70
C TYR A 151 -1.99 -0.41 14.63
N ASP A 152 -1.79 -1.62 15.13
CA ASP A 152 -0.60 -1.95 15.94
C ASP A 152 0.66 -1.89 15.09
N ILE A 153 0.55 -2.38 13.85
CA ILE A 153 1.63 -2.34 12.86
C ILE A 153 1.11 -1.97 11.48
N THR A 154 1.99 -1.35 10.69
CA THR A 154 1.78 -1.10 9.27
C THR A 154 2.93 -1.72 8.48
N ILE A 155 2.63 -2.73 7.67
CA ILE A 155 3.60 -3.46 6.84
C ILE A 155 3.64 -2.83 5.45
N MET A 156 4.84 -2.67 4.90
CA MET A 156 5.03 -2.22 3.53
C MET A 156 5.45 -3.38 2.64
N VAL A 157 4.80 -3.51 1.49
CA VAL A 157 5.11 -4.51 0.46
C VAL A 157 5.44 -3.81 -0.84
N ARG A 158 6.48 -4.29 -1.55
CA ARG A 158 6.80 -3.84 -2.91
C ARG A 158 6.54 -4.97 -3.89
N LEU A 159 5.95 -4.63 -5.02
CA LEU A 159 5.78 -5.54 -6.16
C LEU A 159 6.71 -5.12 -7.29
N GLU A 160 7.34 -6.08 -7.96
CA GLU A 160 8.15 -5.83 -9.14
C GLU A 160 7.27 -5.48 -10.34
N ASP A 161 6.19 -6.20 -10.51
CA ASP A 161 5.25 -5.99 -11.62
C ASP A 161 4.44 -4.69 -11.47
N GLU A 162 4.45 -3.88 -12.53
CA GLU A 162 3.80 -2.58 -12.55
C GLU A 162 2.40 -2.65 -13.17
N ILE A 163 1.39 -3.04 -12.36
CA ILE A 163 -0.01 -3.17 -12.78
C ILE A 163 -0.52 -1.89 -13.45
N GLU A 164 -0.25 -0.73 -12.83
CA GLU A 164 -0.67 0.57 -13.38
C GLU A 164 -0.11 0.82 -14.77
N GLN A 165 1.16 0.51 -15.01
CA GLN A 165 1.79 0.70 -16.33
C GLN A 165 1.21 -0.27 -17.36
N THR A 166 1.00 -1.53 -16.99
CA THR A 166 0.34 -2.51 -17.86
C THR A 166 -1.05 -2.04 -18.26
N MET A 167 -1.85 -1.54 -17.31
CA MET A 167 -3.16 -0.96 -17.60
C MET A 167 -3.06 0.26 -18.51
N LYS A 168 -2.09 1.15 -18.30
CA LYS A 168 -1.88 2.35 -19.15
C LYS A 168 -1.44 1.99 -20.56
N ARG A 169 -0.47 1.08 -20.72
CA ARG A 169 0.02 0.63 -22.04
C ARG A 169 -1.10 0.00 -22.88
N ASN A 170 -2.04 -0.69 -22.23
CA ASN A 170 -3.19 -1.31 -22.88
C ASN A 170 -4.42 -0.37 -22.96
N ARG A 171 -4.31 0.91 -22.59
CA ARG A 171 -5.40 1.92 -22.55
C ARG A 171 -6.59 1.54 -21.66
N LEU A 172 -6.37 0.69 -20.69
CA LEU A 172 -7.41 0.18 -19.77
C LEU A 172 -7.50 0.98 -18.47
N TYR A 173 -6.46 1.75 -18.12
CA TYR A 173 -6.38 2.48 -16.84
C TYR A 173 -7.53 3.48 -16.63
N TYR A 174 -7.96 4.14 -17.70
CA TYR A 174 -9.06 5.09 -17.67
C TYR A 174 -10.39 4.51 -18.18
N SER A 175 -10.45 3.20 -18.41
CA SER A 175 -11.66 2.53 -18.88
C SER A 175 -12.72 2.41 -17.78
N GLN A 176 -13.99 2.47 -18.17
CA GLN A 176 -15.14 2.17 -17.30
C GLN A 176 -15.57 0.70 -17.41
N MET A 177 -15.25 0.05 -18.51
CA MET A 177 -15.60 -1.35 -18.80
C MET A 177 -14.41 -2.06 -19.38
N CYS A 178 -14.26 -3.33 -19.06
CA CYS A 178 -13.24 -4.21 -19.62
C CYS A 178 -13.76 -5.65 -19.67
N ASP A 179 -13.48 -6.36 -20.74
CA ASP A 179 -13.71 -7.80 -20.80
C ASP A 179 -12.75 -8.52 -19.87
N LYS A 180 -13.27 -9.46 -19.07
CA LYS A 180 -12.52 -10.15 -18.03
C LYS A 180 -11.39 -11.00 -18.58
N THR A 181 -11.64 -11.76 -19.62
CA THR A 181 -10.66 -12.65 -20.23
C THR A 181 -9.53 -11.85 -20.85
N LYS A 182 -9.87 -10.80 -21.62
CA LYS A 182 -8.87 -9.91 -22.23
C LYS A 182 -8.04 -9.17 -21.19
N LEU A 183 -8.61 -8.85 -20.04
CA LEU A 183 -7.88 -8.22 -18.95
C LEU A 183 -6.95 -9.21 -18.27
N TRP A 184 -7.39 -10.45 -18.02
CA TRP A 184 -6.59 -11.51 -17.44
C TRP A 184 -5.36 -11.84 -18.30
N GLU A 185 -5.50 -11.96 -19.62
CA GLU A 185 -4.40 -12.18 -20.57
C GLU A 185 -3.23 -11.17 -20.42
N LYS A 186 -3.45 -10.02 -19.80
CA LYS A 186 -2.39 -9.02 -19.58
C LYS A 186 -1.56 -9.28 -18.33
N PHE A 187 -2.00 -10.20 -17.49
CA PHE A 187 -1.42 -10.46 -16.18
C PHE A 187 -1.07 -11.92 -15.92
N GLU A 188 -1.65 -12.86 -16.64
CA GLU A 188 -1.53 -14.31 -16.39
C GLU A 188 -0.10 -14.87 -16.50
N ASN A 189 0.79 -14.18 -17.21
CA ASN A 189 2.18 -14.62 -17.41
C ASN A 189 3.19 -13.83 -16.56
N ASN A 190 2.73 -12.98 -15.66
CA ASN A 190 3.61 -12.23 -14.76
C ASN A 190 4.13 -13.14 -13.63
N GLU A 191 5.32 -12.88 -13.16
CA GLU A 191 5.96 -13.69 -12.09
C GLU A 191 5.60 -13.23 -10.67
N TRP A 192 5.07 -12.02 -10.53
CA TRP A 192 4.60 -11.43 -9.28
C TRP A 192 5.61 -11.50 -8.14
N ALA A 193 6.87 -11.19 -8.47
CA ALA A 193 7.92 -11.08 -7.46
C ALA A 193 7.64 -9.93 -6.50
N PHE A 194 7.94 -10.16 -5.21
CA PHE A 194 7.72 -9.19 -4.16
C PHE A 194 8.84 -9.18 -3.13
N ASP A 195 8.94 -8.07 -2.41
CA ASP A 195 9.67 -7.99 -1.15
C ASP A 195 8.84 -7.28 -0.08
N ILE A 196 9.25 -7.49 1.18
CA ILE A 196 8.69 -6.80 2.35
C ILE A 196 9.83 -6.02 3.00
N PRO A 197 10.01 -4.73 2.67
CA PRO A 197 11.06 -3.90 3.24
C PRO A 197 11.02 -3.86 4.78
N GLY A 198 9.82 -3.99 5.34
CA GLY A 198 9.61 -4.05 6.77
C GLY A 198 8.24 -3.50 7.21
N PHE A 199 8.15 -3.21 8.50
CA PHE A 199 6.96 -2.63 9.12
C PHE A 199 7.33 -1.48 10.08
N ILE A 200 6.35 -0.67 10.42
CA ILE A 200 6.41 0.30 11.53
C ILE A 200 5.33 -0.05 12.56
N THR A 201 5.60 0.27 13.83
CA THR A 201 4.63 0.17 14.92
C THR A 201 3.76 1.42 15.00
N ASN A 202 2.66 1.35 15.76
CA ASN A 202 1.85 2.53 16.08
C ASN A 202 2.68 3.61 16.80
N ASP A 203 3.60 3.21 17.70
CA ASP A 203 4.46 4.15 18.41
C ASP A 203 5.48 4.81 17.48
N ASP A 204 5.99 4.11 16.47
CA ASP A 204 6.79 4.72 15.41
C ASP A 204 5.99 5.77 14.66
N LEU A 205 4.75 5.46 14.29
CA LEU A 205 3.88 6.42 13.61
C LEU A 205 3.59 7.65 14.48
N LYS A 206 3.29 7.48 15.78
CA LYS A 206 3.16 8.58 16.75
C LYS A 206 4.42 9.44 16.78
N TYR A 207 5.59 8.80 16.79
CA TYR A 207 6.88 9.52 16.74
C TYR A 207 7.01 10.35 15.47
N LEU A 208 6.72 9.78 14.29
CA LEU A 208 6.78 10.47 13.01
C LEU A 208 5.82 11.66 12.95
N ILE A 209 4.60 11.50 13.44
CA ILE A 209 3.58 12.56 13.53
C ILE A 209 4.07 13.69 14.46
N LYS A 210 4.45 13.35 15.68
CA LYS A 210 4.92 14.32 16.71
C LYS A 210 6.13 15.11 16.21
N ASN A 211 7.05 14.48 15.50
CA ASN A 211 8.28 15.10 15.02
C ASN A 211 8.16 15.66 13.59
N LYS A 212 6.94 15.72 13.04
CA LYS A 212 6.62 16.35 11.75
C LYS A 212 7.48 15.78 10.60
N TYR A 213 7.52 14.45 10.46
CA TYR A 213 8.08 13.80 9.28
C TYR A 213 7.08 13.92 8.13
N ILE A 214 7.02 15.10 7.51
CA ILE A 214 6.02 15.45 6.50
C ILE A 214 6.71 15.84 5.19
N ILE A 215 6.19 15.31 4.08
CA ILE A 215 6.40 15.84 2.74
C ILE A 215 5.09 16.49 2.30
N ASN A 216 5.18 17.75 1.84
CA ASN A 216 3.98 18.54 1.58
C ASN A 216 3.47 18.34 0.14
N ARG A 217 2.18 18.56 -0.04
CA ARG A 217 1.59 18.68 -1.37
C ARG A 217 2.34 19.73 -2.19
N GLY A 218 2.74 19.33 -3.39
CA GLY A 218 3.49 20.18 -4.31
C GLY A 218 5.01 20.10 -4.17
N ASP A 219 5.54 19.47 -3.10
CA ASP A 219 6.96 19.13 -3.02
C ASP A 219 7.35 18.15 -4.13
N LEU A 220 8.61 18.17 -4.53
CA LEU A 220 9.18 17.30 -5.57
C LEU A 220 10.11 16.28 -4.93
N LEU A 221 9.70 15.03 -4.88
CA LEU A 221 10.57 13.94 -4.40
C LEU A 221 11.60 13.60 -5.48
N ASN A 222 12.89 13.63 -5.10
CA ASN A 222 14.04 13.46 -5.99
C ASN A 222 14.00 14.39 -7.21
N GLY A 223 13.42 15.58 -7.08
CA GLY A 223 13.30 16.56 -8.15
C GLY A 223 12.35 16.17 -9.29
N LYS A 224 11.63 15.06 -9.18
CA LYS A 224 10.82 14.47 -10.28
C LYS A 224 9.38 14.22 -9.91
N THR A 225 9.12 13.58 -8.76
CA THR A 225 7.78 13.15 -8.39
C THR A 225 7.09 14.21 -7.56
N LYS A 226 6.11 14.88 -8.14
CA LYS A 226 5.31 15.89 -7.44
C LYS A 226 4.31 15.21 -6.50
N MET A 227 4.33 15.61 -5.23
CA MET A 227 3.39 15.12 -4.23
C MET A 227 2.00 15.71 -4.45
N ASP A 228 0.99 14.87 -4.48
CA ASP A 228 -0.43 15.23 -4.67
C ASP A 228 -1.15 15.52 -3.35
N ALA A 229 -0.61 15.07 -2.22
CA ALA A 229 -1.13 15.30 -0.87
C ALA A 229 0.01 15.57 0.13
N ASN A 230 -0.36 16.07 1.32
CA ASN A 230 0.56 16.08 2.46
C ASN A 230 0.64 14.66 3.03
N ASN A 231 1.84 14.13 3.20
CA ASN A 231 2.05 12.78 3.72
C ASN A 231 3.02 12.80 4.90
N TYR A 232 2.69 12.05 5.95
CA TYR A 232 3.71 11.53 6.86
C TYR A 232 4.56 10.54 6.08
N TYR A 233 5.85 10.46 6.37
CA TYR A 233 6.73 9.52 5.70
C TYR A 233 7.64 8.77 6.66
N CYS A 234 7.94 7.52 6.30
CA CYS A 234 9.00 6.73 6.89
C CYS A 234 9.90 6.18 5.78
N HIS A 235 11.22 6.32 5.92
CA HIS A 235 12.16 5.64 5.04
C HIS A 235 12.11 4.13 5.31
N ILE A 236 12.10 3.31 4.24
CA ILE A 236 12.10 1.85 4.37
C ILE A 236 13.33 1.33 5.12
N GLU A 237 14.43 2.06 5.12
CA GLU A 237 15.65 1.75 5.88
C GLU A 237 15.42 1.80 7.40
N ASN A 238 14.45 2.55 7.85
CA ASN A 238 14.10 2.69 9.27
C ASN A 238 13.00 1.72 9.72
N MET A 239 12.50 0.87 8.84
CA MET A 239 11.48 -0.10 9.19
C MET A 239 12.07 -1.29 9.95
N HIS A 240 11.26 -1.85 10.82
CA HIS A 240 11.59 -3.11 11.51
C HIS A 240 11.55 -4.27 10.51
N ASN A 241 12.43 -5.25 10.73
CA ASN A 241 12.42 -6.47 9.92
C ASN A 241 11.14 -7.27 10.20
N ILE A 242 10.48 -7.75 9.15
CA ILE A 242 9.24 -8.53 9.24
C ILE A 242 9.36 -9.77 10.14
N LEU A 243 10.54 -10.38 10.22
CA LEU A 243 10.81 -11.52 11.08
C LEU A 243 10.77 -11.18 12.59
N ASN A 244 10.76 -9.89 12.93
CA ASN A 244 10.74 -9.40 14.31
C ASN A 244 9.34 -9.01 14.80
N ILE A 245 8.29 -9.39 14.10
CA ILE A 245 6.90 -9.03 14.44
C ILE A 245 6.56 -9.42 15.90
N ASN A 246 7.02 -10.57 16.38
CA ASN A 246 6.74 -11.05 17.74
C ASN A 246 7.47 -10.30 18.86
N ILE A 247 8.46 -9.45 18.54
CA ILE A 247 9.30 -8.78 19.55
C ILE A 247 8.64 -7.47 20.03
N THR A 248 7.65 -6.98 19.31
CA THR A 248 6.99 -5.69 19.61
C THR A 248 5.97 -5.76 20.75
N ASN A 249 5.66 -6.95 21.28
CA ASN A 249 4.64 -7.19 22.32
C ASN A 249 5.22 -7.31 23.75
N LYS A 250 6.45 -6.80 24.01
CA LYS A 250 7.04 -6.79 25.35
C LYS A 250 7.35 -5.41 25.88
#